data_228211be6b68b319445b22f96ae0e43a
#
_entry.id   228211be6b68b319445b22f96ae0e43a
#
_cell.length_a   1.000
_cell.length_b   1.000
_cell.length_c   1.000
_cell.angle_alpha   90.00
_cell.angle_beta   90.00
_cell.angle_gamma   90.00
#
_symmetry.space_group_name_H-M   'P 1'
#
loop_
_entity.id
_entity.type
_entity.pdbx_description
1 polymer ?
#
loop_
_entity_poly.entity_id
_entity_poly.type
_entity_poly.pdbx_seq_one_letter_code
_entity_poly.pdbx_strand_id
1 'polypeptide(L)'
;PKLKLPSLDMPSVQMFRSSHPFERYDSEYCHQFMFERQERGEGQHMPITLIWGILPVDNGDHLNPKTNGTLVADITFTIQKPEDQRWLLELCQKVKNQSFFYSDQEKKQNICFMEDFHRWMESRQCSQSDQNHNLCCNHVSFPYQSDLLLHCIKMMIREQGGDNPELYDNGPRFNAEGKLSALVLEFQTVYHYSFNYSNTRKFYNTLNQWLANEMKTAPPGLLNGWFTSNLSLFNLQDTLSTETMVVTGFSIAISFVVLLLTTWNVILSLFAVTTIGGSVLVTVGLLVLLEWQL
;
A
#
# COMPACT_ATOMS: atom_id res chain seq x y z
N PRO A 1 5.76 -28.02 26.88
CA PRO A 1 6.07 -27.35 25.64
C PRO A 1 4.76 -27.20 24.88
N LYS A 2 4.33 -25.95 24.66
CA LYS A 2 3.13 -25.66 23.88
C LYS A 2 3.57 -25.71 22.43
N LEU A 3 3.15 -26.75 21.69
CA LEU A 3 3.22 -26.74 20.23
C LEU A 3 2.44 -25.52 19.74
N LYS A 4 3.16 -24.52 19.30
CA LYS A 4 2.58 -23.40 18.55
C LYS A 4 2.75 -23.76 17.08
N LEU A 5 1.68 -23.64 16.30
CA LEU A 5 1.80 -23.62 14.84
C LEU A 5 2.80 -22.52 14.46
N PRO A 6 3.67 -22.77 13.45
CA PRO A 6 4.58 -21.77 12.96
C PRO A 6 3.77 -20.52 12.61
N SER A 7 4.12 -19.40 13.21
CA SER A 7 3.50 -18.12 12.91
C SER A 7 4.39 -17.41 11.90
N LEU A 8 3.79 -16.85 10.86
CA LEU A 8 4.47 -15.95 9.91
C LEU A 8 4.92 -14.62 10.58
N ASP A 9 4.81 -14.54 11.89
CA ASP A 9 5.11 -13.37 12.72
C ASP A 9 6.60 -13.20 13.03
N MET A 10 7.47 -13.88 12.29
CA MET A 10 8.90 -13.76 12.50
C MET A 10 9.46 -12.48 11.89
N PRO A 11 10.39 -11.83 12.58
CA PRO A 11 11.04 -10.62 12.08
C PRO A 11 11.94 -10.87 10.86
N SER A 12 12.33 -12.12 10.61
CA SER A 12 13.14 -12.52 9.46
C SER A 12 12.76 -13.93 9.02
N VAL A 13 12.91 -14.22 7.73
CA VAL A 13 12.74 -15.59 7.18
C VAL A 13 13.96 -16.40 7.59
N GLN A 14 13.80 -17.28 8.55
CA GLN A 14 14.89 -18.15 9.00
C GLN A 14 15.18 -19.24 7.96
N MET A 15 16.39 -19.21 7.38
CA MET A 15 16.84 -20.22 6.41
C MET A 15 17.73 -21.31 7.01
N PHE A 16 18.39 -21.00 8.11
CA PHE A 16 19.35 -21.89 8.75
C PHE A 16 18.96 -22.13 10.22
N ARG A 17 19.63 -23.10 10.84
CA ARG A 17 19.45 -23.33 12.27
C ARG A 17 19.84 -22.10 13.10
N SER A 18 19.12 -21.81 14.19
CA SER A 18 19.35 -20.63 15.04
C SER A 18 20.79 -20.47 15.55
N SER A 19 21.54 -21.57 15.64
CA SER A 19 22.98 -21.53 16.00
C SER A 19 23.92 -21.19 14.82
N HIS A 20 23.40 -21.09 13.59
CA HIS A 20 24.20 -20.77 12.42
C HIS A 20 24.65 -19.29 12.47
N PRO A 21 25.90 -18.96 12.11
CA PRO A 21 26.41 -17.58 12.20
C PRO A 21 25.57 -16.54 11.47
N PHE A 22 24.99 -16.86 10.31
CA PHE A 22 24.12 -15.95 9.58
C PHE A 22 22.79 -15.69 10.33
N GLU A 23 22.17 -16.73 10.88
CA GLU A 23 20.95 -16.57 11.65
C GLU A 23 21.19 -15.80 12.95
N ARG A 24 22.33 -16.05 13.61
CA ARG A 24 22.73 -15.28 14.79
C ARG A 24 22.99 -13.81 14.44
N TYR A 25 23.57 -13.54 13.28
CA TYR A 25 23.72 -12.16 12.83
C TYR A 25 22.36 -11.50 12.65
N ASP A 26 21.45 -12.14 11.93
CA ASP A 26 20.11 -11.61 11.65
C ASP A 26 19.24 -11.47 12.90
N SER A 27 19.33 -12.40 13.85
CA SER A 27 18.48 -12.38 15.06
C SER A 27 19.05 -11.54 16.20
N GLU A 28 20.38 -11.54 16.40
CA GLU A 28 21.00 -10.93 17.59
C GLU A 28 21.79 -9.64 17.26
N TYR A 29 22.53 -9.63 16.14
CA TYR A 29 23.51 -8.57 15.88
C TYR A 29 23.01 -7.46 14.97
N CYS A 30 22.17 -7.74 13.97
CA CYS A 30 21.71 -6.71 13.02
C CYS A 30 21.01 -5.54 13.72
N HIS A 31 20.26 -5.81 14.80
CA HIS A 31 19.56 -4.78 15.57
C HIS A 31 20.50 -3.88 16.40
N GLN A 32 21.77 -4.29 16.57
CA GLN A 32 22.76 -3.51 17.32
C GLN A 32 23.43 -2.44 16.46
N PHE A 33 23.37 -2.59 15.13
CA PHE A 33 23.97 -1.66 14.18
C PHE A 33 22.95 -0.68 13.63
N MET A 34 23.20 0.61 13.83
CA MET A 34 22.28 1.67 13.43
C MET A 34 22.06 1.71 11.91
N PHE A 35 23.10 1.46 11.12
CA PHE A 35 23.01 1.44 9.66
C PHE A 35 22.13 0.28 9.15
N GLU A 36 22.24 -0.91 9.74
CA GLU A 36 21.40 -2.06 9.42
C GLU A 36 19.92 -1.81 9.73
N ARG A 37 19.66 -1.23 10.89
CA ARG A 37 18.30 -0.83 11.29
C ARG A 37 17.71 0.18 10.31
N GLN A 38 18.53 1.10 9.82
CA GLN A 38 18.12 2.13 8.89
C GLN A 38 17.87 1.56 7.48
N GLU A 39 18.70 0.64 7.00
CA GLU A 39 18.50 -0.07 5.73
C GLU A 39 17.25 -0.98 5.77
N ARG A 40 16.97 -1.60 6.91
CA ARG A 40 15.76 -2.40 7.12
C ARG A 40 14.50 -1.55 7.35
N GLY A 41 14.62 -0.24 7.42
CA GLY A 41 13.51 0.67 7.69
C GLY A 41 12.96 0.56 9.11
N GLU A 42 13.68 -0.07 10.04
CA GLU A 42 13.25 -0.19 11.43
C GLU A 42 13.10 1.19 12.10
N GLY A 43 11.92 1.43 12.67
CA GLY A 43 11.59 2.72 13.27
C GLY A 43 11.17 3.80 12.28
N GLN A 44 11.15 3.52 10.97
CA GLN A 44 10.58 4.42 9.99
C GLN A 44 9.05 4.22 9.89
N HIS A 45 8.33 5.32 9.80
CA HIS A 45 6.91 5.29 9.55
C HIS A 45 6.61 4.80 8.14
N MET A 46 5.61 3.94 7.99
CA MET A 46 5.20 3.45 6.67
C MET A 46 4.50 4.57 5.90
N PRO A 47 5.03 4.95 4.72
CA PRO A 47 4.39 5.90 3.85
C PRO A 47 3.20 5.24 3.14
N ILE A 48 2.18 6.03 2.86
CA ILE A 48 1.06 5.67 2.00
C ILE A 48 0.99 6.70 0.89
N THR A 49 0.85 6.21 -0.31
CA THR A 49 0.62 7.02 -1.50
C THR A 49 -0.75 6.66 -2.07
N LEU A 50 -1.69 7.60 -2.03
CA LEU A 50 -2.98 7.50 -2.71
C LEU A 50 -2.83 8.02 -4.13
N ILE A 51 -3.38 7.30 -5.09
CA ILE A 51 -3.22 7.59 -6.52
C ILE A 51 -4.57 7.56 -7.22
N TRP A 52 -4.83 8.57 -8.03
CA TRP A 52 -5.95 8.66 -8.98
C TRP A 52 -5.44 8.99 -10.37
N GLY A 53 -6.23 8.65 -11.39
CA GLY A 53 -5.92 8.95 -12.79
C GLY A 53 -5.08 7.89 -13.51
N ILE A 54 -4.52 6.94 -12.78
CA ILE A 54 -3.76 5.81 -13.30
C ILE A 54 -4.24 4.55 -12.59
N LEU A 55 -4.54 3.50 -13.35
CA LEU A 55 -5.01 2.23 -12.84
C LEU A 55 -3.94 1.15 -13.03
N PRO A 56 -3.62 0.36 -12.01
CA PRO A 56 -2.79 -0.81 -12.16
C PRO A 56 -3.60 -1.93 -12.82
N VAL A 57 -3.07 -2.51 -13.87
CA VAL A 57 -3.65 -3.68 -14.56
C VAL A 57 -2.65 -4.82 -14.47
N ASP A 58 -3.08 -5.91 -13.84
CA ASP A 58 -2.30 -7.13 -13.75
C ASP A 58 -2.49 -7.96 -15.04
N ASN A 59 -1.64 -7.68 -16.01
CA ASN A 59 -1.56 -8.39 -17.28
C ASN A 59 -0.17 -9.00 -17.53
N GLY A 60 0.58 -9.21 -16.44
CA GLY A 60 1.85 -9.91 -16.46
C GLY A 60 1.68 -11.41 -16.73
N ASP A 61 2.72 -12.04 -17.23
CA ASP A 61 2.78 -13.50 -17.36
C ASP A 61 3.16 -14.10 -15.99
N HIS A 62 2.24 -14.83 -15.39
CA HIS A 62 2.43 -15.46 -14.06
C HIS A 62 3.61 -16.45 -14.01
N LEU A 63 4.06 -16.96 -15.15
CA LEU A 63 5.20 -17.87 -15.25
C LEU A 63 6.53 -17.15 -15.48
N ASN A 64 6.49 -15.85 -15.80
CA ASN A 64 7.69 -15.07 -16.06
C ASN A 64 7.85 -13.93 -15.05
N PRO A 65 8.72 -14.06 -14.06
CA PRO A 65 8.89 -13.05 -12.99
C PRO A 65 9.45 -11.71 -13.47
N LYS A 66 9.86 -11.62 -14.75
CA LYS A 66 10.33 -10.35 -15.34
C LYS A 66 9.21 -9.52 -15.96
N THR A 67 8.01 -10.09 -16.11
CA THR A 67 6.86 -9.36 -16.62
C THR A 67 6.08 -8.75 -15.47
N ASN A 68 5.94 -7.44 -15.50
CA ASN A 68 5.14 -6.69 -14.55
C ASN A 68 3.81 -6.32 -15.20
N GLY A 69 2.80 -6.02 -14.39
CA GLY A 69 1.56 -5.41 -14.87
C GLY A 69 1.82 -4.05 -15.54
N THR A 70 0.82 -3.51 -16.20
CA THR A 70 0.88 -2.21 -16.84
C THR A 70 0.05 -1.18 -16.11
N LEU A 71 0.47 0.09 -16.22
CA LEU A 71 -0.31 1.23 -15.72
C LEU A 71 -1.10 1.82 -16.90
N VAL A 72 -2.41 1.93 -16.73
CA VAL A 72 -3.33 2.46 -17.76
C VAL A 72 -3.95 3.76 -17.26
N ALA A 73 -4.03 4.76 -18.13
CA ALA A 73 -4.68 6.03 -17.76
C ALA A 73 -6.19 5.83 -17.55
N ASP A 74 -6.70 6.41 -16.46
CA ASP A 74 -8.14 6.46 -16.20
C ASP A 74 -8.75 7.64 -16.95
N ILE A 75 -9.56 7.34 -17.97
CA ILE A 75 -10.22 8.35 -18.79
C ILE A 75 -11.34 9.10 -18.04
N THR A 76 -11.81 8.55 -16.93
CA THR A 76 -12.88 9.16 -16.13
C THR A 76 -12.35 10.15 -15.10
N PHE A 77 -11.03 10.15 -14.89
CA PHE A 77 -10.38 10.97 -13.87
C PHE A 77 -10.50 12.46 -14.14
N THR A 78 -11.01 13.19 -13.17
CA THR A 78 -11.05 14.66 -13.15
C THR A 78 -11.08 15.19 -11.73
N ILE A 79 -10.53 16.41 -11.53
CA ILE A 79 -10.66 17.19 -10.29
C ILE A 79 -11.30 18.55 -10.56
N GLN A 80 -11.81 18.74 -11.76
CA GLN A 80 -12.23 20.07 -12.23
C GLN A 80 -13.63 20.45 -11.76
N LYS A 81 -14.48 19.46 -11.50
CA LYS A 81 -15.85 19.72 -11.07
C LYS A 81 -15.89 20.20 -9.62
N PRO A 82 -16.86 21.04 -9.27
CA PRO A 82 -17.03 21.52 -7.90
C PRO A 82 -17.20 20.42 -6.85
N GLU A 83 -17.84 19.32 -7.22
CA GLU A 83 -18.02 18.14 -6.37
C GLU A 83 -16.71 17.40 -6.09
N ASP A 84 -15.84 17.26 -7.12
CA ASP A 84 -14.51 16.64 -6.99
C ASP A 84 -13.62 17.44 -6.03
N GLN A 85 -13.62 18.77 -6.17
CA GLN A 85 -12.82 19.67 -5.34
C GLN A 85 -13.24 19.61 -3.86
N ARG A 86 -14.55 19.65 -3.59
CA ARG A 86 -15.07 19.58 -2.22
C ARG A 86 -14.74 18.24 -1.59
N TRP A 87 -14.96 17.16 -2.31
CA TRP A 87 -14.67 15.81 -1.81
C TRP A 87 -13.19 15.63 -1.50
N LEU A 88 -12.27 16.12 -2.38
CA LEU A 88 -10.84 16.09 -2.12
C LEU A 88 -10.45 16.86 -0.86
N LEU A 89 -11.02 18.05 -0.66
CA LEU A 89 -10.75 18.84 0.53
C LEU A 89 -11.25 18.14 1.80
N GLU A 90 -12.43 17.55 1.75
CA GLU A 90 -12.98 16.74 2.84
C GLU A 90 -12.13 15.49 3.12
N LEU A 91 -11.68 14.80 2.07
CA LEU A 91 -10.79 13.64 2.20
C LEU A 91 -9.51 14.01 2.95
N CYS A 92 -8.91 15.14 2.63
CA CYS A 92 -7.72 15.65 3.31
C CYS A 92 -7.94 15.83 4.82
N GLN A 93 -9.07 16.39 5.20
CA GLN A 93 -9.43 16.58 6.60
C GLN A 93 -9.71 15.23 7.29
N LYS A 94 -10.41 14.34 6.59
CA LYS A 94 -10.71 13.00 7.10
C LYS A 94 -9.46 12.16 7.33
N VAL A 95 -8.47 12.20 6.42
CA VAL A 95 -7.19 11.49 6.58
C VAL A 95 -6.48 11.93 7.85
N LYS A 96 -6.40 13.24 8.11
CA LYS A 96 -5.73 13.80 9.30
C LYS A 96 -6.39 13.36 10.62
N ASN A 97 -7.68 13.06 10.60
CA ASN A 97 -8.45 12.62 11.76
C ASN A 97 -8.43 11.10 11.97
N GLN A 98 -7.76 10.33 11.08
CA GLN A 98 -7.66 8.88 11.22
C GLN A 98 -6.64 8.47 12.28
N SER A 99 -6.93 7.38 12.99
CA SER A 99 -6.05 6.82 14.02
C SER A 99 -4.72 6.29 13.46
N PHE A 100 -4.68 5.99 12.18
CA PHE A 100 -3.45 5.53 11.51
C PHE A 100 -2.57 6.67 10.99
N PHE A 101 -3.06 7.91 11.00
CA PHE A 101 -2.32 9.05 10.48
C PHE A 101 -1.22 9.48 11.46
N TYR A 102 0.00 9.67 10.95
CA TYR A 102 1.12 10.20 11.71
C TYR A 102 1.29 11.69 11.42
N SER A 103 1.22 12.51 12.46
CA SER A 103 1.51 13.94 12.40
C SER A 103 2.83 14.23 13.08
N ASP A 104 3.83 14.61 12.31
CA ASP A 104 5.06 15.16 12.85
C ASP A 104 4.83 16.62 13.24
N GLN A 105 4.86 16.91 14.52
CA GLN A 105 4.63 18.27 15.04
C GLN A 105 5.76 19.25 14.66
N GLU A 106 6.95 18.75 14.35
CA GLU A 106 8.11 19.57 13.99
C GLU A 106 8.14 19.90 12.49
N LYS A 107 7.63 19.01 11.66
CA LYS A 107 7.53 19.22 10.23
C LYS A 107 6.08 19.51 9.86
N LYS A 108 5.80 20.74 9.50
CA LYS A 108 4.55 21.12 8.82
C LYS A 108 4.54 20.45 7.45
N GLN A 109 4.28 19.11 7.41
CA GLN A 109 4.15 18.41 6.16
C GLN A 109 2.90 18.87 5.44
N ASN A 110 3.09 19.37 4.24
CA ASN A 110 2.02 19.66 3.31
C ASN A 110 1.49 18.31 2.77
N ILE A 111 0.54 17.76 3.50
CA ILE A 111 0.03 16.41 3.26
C ILE A 111 -1.00 16.41 2.15
N CYS A 112 -1.67 17.55 1.96
CA CYS A 112 -2.77 17.61 1.04
C CYS A 112 -2.69 18.80 0.10
N PHE A 113 -2.46 18.47 -1.14
CA PHE A 113 -2.40 19.44 -2.23
C PHE A 113 -3.61 20.39 -2.28
N MET A 114 -4.84 19.90 -2.10
CA MET A 114 -6.04 20.73 -2.22
C MET A 114 -6.14 21.77 -1.10
N GLU A 115 -5.71 21.44 0.12
CA GLU A 115 -5.65 22.42 1.22
C GLU A 115 -4.58 23.48 1.00
N ASP A 116 -3.41 23.07 0.49
CA ASP A 116 -2.32 23.98 0.20
C ASP A 116 -2.67 24.92 -0.96
N PHE A 117 -3.33 24.36 -1.98
CA PHE A 117 -3.83 25.16 -3.09
C PHE A 117 -4.88 26.17 -2.64
N HIS A 118 -5.83 25.74 -1.81
CA HIS A 118 -6.85 26.62 -1.25
C HIS A 118 -6.23 27.76 -0.42
N ARG A 119 -5.27 27.43 0.46
CA ARG A 119 -4.53 28.40 1.26
C ARG A 119 -3.71 29.36 0.37
N TRP A 120 -3.07 28.83 -0.67
CA TRP A 120 -2.31 29.65 -1.62
C TRP A 120 -3.22 30.64 -2.34
N MET A 121 -4.40 30.22 -2.80
CA MET A 121 -5.39 31.09 -3.43
C MET A 121 -5.90 32.18 -2.48
N GLU A 122 -6.12 31.86 -1.20
CA GLU A 122 -6.59 32.83 -0.18
C GLU A 122 -5.50 33.82 0.26
N SER A 123 -4.26 33.34 0.37
CA SER A 123 -3.15 34.17 0.85
C SER A 123 -2.57 35.11 -0.21
N ARG A 124 -2.98 34.97 -1.46
CA ARG A 124 -2.41 35.70 -2.57
C ARG A 124 -2.80 37.19 -2.55
N GLN A 125 -1.84 38.03 -2.27
CA GLN A 125 -2.00 39.50 -2.38
C GLN A 125 -1.66 39.91 -3.80
N CYS A 126 -2.67 40.29 -4.58
CA CYS A 126 -2.48 40.77 -5.93
C CYS A 126 -2.51 42.30 -5.97
N SER A 127 -1.53 42.91 -6.60
CA SER A 127 -1.52 44.36 -6.83
C SER A 127 -2.60 44.72 -7.87
N GLN A 128 -3.02 45.99 -7.89
CA GLN A 128 -4.01 46.45 -8.86
C GLN A 128 -3.56 46.27 -10.32
N SER A 129 -2.26 46.27 -10.58
CA SER A 129 -1.69 45.99 -11.90
C SER A 129 -1.80 44.51 -12.28
N ASP A 130 -1.76 43.60 -11.29
CA ASP A 130 -1.80 42.15 -11.53
C ASP A 130 -3.22 41.63 -11.73
N GLN A 131 -4.24 42.33 -11.20
CA GLN A 131 -5.64 41.92 -11.34
C GLN A 131 -6.13 41.87 -12.80
N ASN A 132 -5.54 42.66 -13.67
CA ASN A 132 -5.90 42.71 -15.11
C ASN A 132 -5.17 41.63 -15.94
N HIS A 133 -4.08 41.06 -15.44
CA HIS A 133 -3.25 40.12 -16.20
C HIS A 133 -3.19 38.69 -15.58
N ASN A 134 -3.57 38.55 -14.32
CA ASN A 134 -3.46 37.26 -13.61
C ASN A 134 -4.82 36.76 -13.16
N LEU A 135 -5.34 35.79 -13.88
CA LEU A 135 -6.63 35.17 -13.64
C LEU A 135 -6.77 34.59 -12.21
N CYS A 136 -5.65 34.16 -11.59
CA CYS A 136 -5.65 33.60 -10.24
C CYS A 136 -5.74 34.65 -9.12
N CYS A 137 -5.78 35.90 -9.47
CA CYS A 137 -5.85 37.06 -8.54
C CYS A 137 -7.27 37.57 -8.30
N ASN A 138 -8.24 37.12 -9.07
CA ASN A 138 -9.63 37.49 -8.81
C ASN A 138 -10.11 36.75 -7.55
N HIS A 139 -10.80 37.45 -6.64
CA HIS A 139 -11.43 36.91 -5.44
C HIS A 139 -12.46 35.83 -5.80
N VAL A 140 -11.98 34.66 -6.16
CA VAL A 140 -12.83 33.53 -6.58
C VAL A 140 -13.10 32.68 -5.36
N SER A 141 -14.36 32.50 -5.01
CA SER A 141 -14.77 31.64 -3.92
C SER A 141 -14.61 30.15 -4.31
N PHE A 142 -14.18 29.33 -3.34
CA PHE A 142 -14.16 27.88 -3.48
C PHE A 142 -15.61 27.32 -3.59
N PRO A 143 -15.90 26.37 -4.47
CA PRO A 143 -15.03 25.69 -5.42
C PRO A 143 -14.74 26.52 -6.69
N TYR A 144 -13.56 26.33 -7.24
CA TYR A 144 -13.04 27.09 -8.36
C TYR A 144 -13.60 26.59 -9.71
N GLN A 145 -13.70 27.50 -10.70
CA GLN A 145 -14.08 27.13 -12.07
C GLN A 145 -13.03 26.23 -12.72
N SER A 146 -13.47 25.30 -13.56
CA SER A 146 -12.62 24.27 -14.18
C SER A 146 -11.37 24.81 -14.87
N ASP A 147 -11.54 25.83 -15.70
CA ASP A 147 -10.44 26.40 -16.50
C ASP A 147 -9.46 27.17 -15.63
N LEU A 148 -10.00 27.90 -14.65
CA LEU A 148 -9.22 28.64 -13.67
C LEU A 148 -8.42 27.71 -12.77
N LEU A 149 -9.03 26.63 -12.28
CA LEU A 149 -8.40 25.67 -11.39
C LEU A 149 -7.09 25.13 -11.94
N LEU A 150 -7.10 24.56 -13.15
CA LEU A 150 -5.91 23.96 -13.74
C LEU A 150 -4.81 25.00 -14.04
N HIS A 151 -5.21 26.19 -14.47
CA HIS A 151 -4.26 27.27 -14.71
C HIS A 151 -3.56 27.69 -13.42
N CYS A 152 -4.32 27.92 -12.35
CA CYS A 152 -3.78 28.37 -11.08
C CYS A 152 -2.98 27.27 -10.35
N ILE A 153 -3.37 26.02 -10.50
CA ILE A 153 -2.56 24.88 -10.01
C ILE A 153 -1.17 24.87 -10.65
N LYS A 154 -1.10 24.99 -11.98
CA LYS A 154 0.19 25.04 -12.68
C LYS A 154 1.04 26.24 -12.24
N MET A 155 0.40 27.37 -11.98
CA MET A 155 1.08 28.55 -11.47
C MET A 155 1.63 28.34 -10.08
N MET A 156 0.84 27.77 -9.15
CA MET A 156 1.28 27.44 -7.80
C MET A 156 2.49 26.49 -7.82
N ILE A 157 2.43 25.44 -8.63
CA ILE A 157 3.52 24.47 -8.75
C ILE A 157 4.81 25.13 -9.25
N ARG A 158 4.71 26.04 -10.21
CA ARG A 158 5.87 26.81 -10.71
C ARG A 158 6.46 27.73 -9.65
N GLU A 159 5.62 28.39 -8.87
CA GLU A 159 6.06 29.30 -7.81
C GLU A 159 6.71 28.55 -6.64
N GLN A 160 6.21 27.37 -6.30
CA GLN A 160 6.71 26.56 -5.17
C GLN A 160 7.82 25.60 -5.56
N GLY A 161 7.76 25.02 -6.76
CA GLY A 161 8.70 24.03 -7.27
C GLY A 161 9.92 24.57 -8.00
N GLY A 162 10.00 25.89 -8.23
CA GLY A 162 11.05 26.50 -9.03
C GLY A 162 11.07 25.96 -10.47
N ASP A 163 12.28 25.81 -11.04
CA ASP A 163 12.45 25.34 -12.41
C ASP A 163 12.20 23.82 -12.61
N ASN A 164 12.01 23.07 -11.53
CA ASN A 164 11.74 21.63 -11.56
C ASN A 164 10.34 21.30 -10.98
N PRO A 165 9.28 21.34 -11.80
CA PRO A 165 7.93 20.96 -11.36
C PRO A 165 7.79 19.47 -10.95
N GLU A 166 8.78 18.63 -11.26
CA GLU A 166 8.85 17.22 -10.84
C GLU A 166 9.18 17.05 -9.35
N LEU A 167 9.68 18.09 -8.69
CA LEU A 167 10.02 18.06 -7.25
C LEU A 167 8.81 18.24 -6.31
N TYR A 168 7.63 18.42 -6.84
CA TYR A 168 6.42 18.49 -6.03
C TYR A 168 5.91 17.08 -5.76
N ASP A 169 6.35 16.48 -4.63
CA ASP A 169 6.09 15.07 -4.30
C ASP A 169 4.60 14.77 -4.13
N ASN A 170 3.83 15.71 -3.59
CA ASN A 170 2.40 15.59 -3.36
C ASN A 170 1.61 16.48 -4.33
N GLY A 171 0.69 15.91 -5.09
CA GLY A 171 -0.24 16.71 -5.89
C GLY A 171 -0.49 16.19 -7.30
N PRO A 172 -1.02 17.05 -8.16
CA PRO A 172 -1.39 16.70 -9.52
C PRO A 172 -0.16 16.51 -10.42
N ARG A 173 -0.26 15.51 -11.30
CA ARG A 173 0.73 15.22 -12.33
C ARG A 173 0.17 15.59 -13.70
N PHE A 174 0.98 16.22 -14.50
CA PHE A 174 0.61 16.64 -15.86
C PHE A 174 1.41 15.84 -16.89
N ASN A 175 0.76 15.48 -17.98
CA ASN A 175 1.44 14.85 -19.11
C ASN A 175 2.25 15.88 -19.93
N ALA A 176 2.98 15.41 -20.94
CA ALA A 176 3.80 16.28 -21.81
C ALA A 176 2.96 17.35 -22.55
N GLU A 177 1.67 17.12 -22.75
CA GLU A 177 0.73 18.07 -23.35
C GLU A 177 0.20 19.10 -22.33
N GLY A 178 0.59 18.99 -21.07
CA GLY A 178 0.12 19.84 -19.99
C GLY A 178 -1.32 19.53 -19.53
N LYS A 179 -1.85 18.36 -19.85
CA LYS A 179 -3.14 17.87 -19.37
C LYS A 179 -2.95 17.11 -18.04
N LEU A 180 -3.88 17.27 -17.12
CA LEU A 180 -3.89 16.54 -15.87
C LEU A 180 -3.99 15.02 -16.15
N SER A 181 -3.03 14.25 -15.67
CA SER A 181 -2.96 12.80 -15.88
C SER A 181 -3.15 11.99 -14.60
N ALA A 182 -2.70 12.51 -13.47
CA ALA A 182 -2.85 11.82 -12.19
C ALA A 182 -2.87 12.81 -11.03
N LEU A 183 -3.36 12.32 -9.89
CA LEU A 183 -3.24 12.99 -8.59
C LEU A 183 -2.59 12.02 -7.61
N VAL A 184 -1.58 12.49 -6.91
CA VAL A 184 -0.82 11.74 -5.92
C VAL A 184 -0.91 12.45 -4.57
N LEU A 185 -1.30 11.71 -3.52
CA LEU A 185 -1.29 12.19 -2.14
C LEU A 185 -0.47 11.23 -1.29
N GLU A 186 0.60 11.73 -0.69
CA GLU A 186 1.48 10.94 0.16
C GLU A 186 1.42 11.41 1.60
N PHE A 187 1.33 10.49 2.54
CA PHE A 187 1.38 10.76 3.97
C PHE A 187 1.99 9.59 4.73
N GLN A 188 2.46 9.87 5.93
CA GLN A 188 3.04 8.85 6.81
C GLN A 188 2.00 8.33 7.80
N THR A 189 2.18 7.08 8.24
CA THR A 189 1.31 6.44 9.21
C THR A 189 2.00 6.20 10.54
N VAL A 190 1.22 5.97 11.60
CA VAL A 190 1.73 5.55 12.90
C VAL A 190 2.33 4.14 12.89
N TYR A 191 2.09 3.37 11.83
CA TYR A 191 2.67 2.05 11.67
C TYR A 191 4.12 2.16 11.25
N HIS A 192 4.98 1.39 11.90
CA HIS A 192 6.38 1.27 11.53
C HIS A 192 6.58 0.13 10.54
N TYR A 193 7.59 0.28 9.68
CA TYR A 193 8.01 -0.79 8.82
C TYR A 193 8.36 -2.03 9.66
N SER A 194 7.78 -3.16 9.30
CA SER A 194 7.96 -4.42 10.02
C SER A 194 7.84 -5.59 9.06
N PHE A 195 8.72 -6.58 9.21
CA PHE A 195 8.61 -7.87 8.51
C PHE A 195 7.53 -8.78 9.14
N ASN A 196 6.94 -8.35 10.25
CA ASN A 196 5.91 -9.12 10.93
C ASN A 196 4.61 -9.10 10.11
N TYR A 197 4.23 -10.26 9.58
CA TYR A 197 3.05 -10.43 8.74
C TYR A 197 1.75 -9.95 9.39
N SER A 198 1.54 -10.29 10.67
CA SER A 198 0.35 -9.89 11.42
C SER A 198 0.16 -8.37 11.49
N ASN A 199 1.24 -7.65 11.78
CA ASN A 199 1.21 -6.20 11.89
C ASN A 199 0.95 -5.56 10.53
N THR A 200 1.64 -6.03 9.49
CA THR A 200 1.48 -5.51 8.13
C THR A 200 0.11 -5.85 7.56
N ARG A 201 -0.43 -7.04 7.85
CA ARG A 201 -1.80 -7.42 7.48
C ARG A 201 -2.85 -6.52 8.16
N LYS A 202 -2.66 -6.22 9.44
CA LYS A 202 -3.54 -5.30 10.16
C LYS A 202 -3.53 -3.91 9.55
N PHE A 203 -2.34 -3.40 9.26
CA PHE A 203 -2.14 -2.13 8.56
C PHE A 203 -2.86 -2.11 7.21
N TYR A 204 -2.58 -3.10 6.35
CA TYR A 204 -3.20 -3.21 5.02
C TYR A 204 -4.74 -3.26 5.11
N ASN A 205 -5.28 -4.12 5.97
CA ASN A 205 -6.72 -4.28 6.12
C ASN A 205 -7.39 -2.99 6.62
N THR A 206 -6.76 -2.29 7.58
CA THR A 206 -7.29 -1.02 8.11
C THR A 206 -7.38 0.03 7.01
N LEU A 207 -6.33 0.17 6.21
CA LEU A 207 -6.29 1.13 5.11
C LEU A 207 -7.22 0.77 3.98
N ASN A 208 -7.21 -0.50 3.56
CA ASN A 208 -8.04 -0.96 2.46
C ASN A 208 -9.53 -0.80 2.80
N GLN A 209 -9.92 -1.11 4.02
CA GLN A 209 -11.29 -0.92 4.49
C GLN A 209 -11.67 0.55 4.54
N TRP A 210 -10.79 1.40 5.07
CA TRP A 210 -11.03 2.84 5.11
C TRP A 210 -11.17 3.42 3.69
N LEU A 211 -10.20 3.15 2.81
CA LEU A 211 -10.25 3.64 1.44
C LEU A 211 -11.48 3.15 0.67
N ALA A 212 -11.81 1.86 0.79
CA ALA A 212 -13.01 1.30 0.17
C ALA A 212 -14.31 1.98 0.65
N ASN A 213 -14.37 2.43 1.89
CA ASN A 213 -15.51 3.18 2.40
C ASN A 213 -15.53 4.63 1.88
N GLU A 214 -14.38 5.30 1.79
CA GLU A 214 -14.30 6.65 1.21
C GLU A 214 -14.64 6.63 -0.29
N MET A 215 -14.19 5.63 -1.04
CA MET A 215 -14.51 5.49 -2.48
C MET A 215 -16.00 5.33 -2.75
N LYS A 216 -16.79 4.80 -1.82
CA LYS A 216 -18.27 4.72 -1.97
C LYS A 216 -18.94 6.10 -2.05
N THR A 217 -18.32 7.11 -1.45
CA THR A 217 -18.81 8.49 -1.43
C THR A 217 -18.12 9.38 -2.45
N ALA A 218 -17.15 8.84 -3.17
CA ALA A 218 -16.38 9.58 -4.15
C ALA A 218 -17.22 9.99 -5.35
N PRO A 219 -17.02 11.20 -5.88
CA PRO A 219 -17.66 11.63 -7.12
C PRO A 219 -17.13 10.83 -8.32
N PRO A 220 -17.86 10.83 -9.46
CA PRO A 220 -17.50 10.02 -10.62
C PRO A 220 -16.08 10.20 -11.14
N GLY A 221 -15.51 11.41 -10.99
CA GLY A 221 -14.14 11.71 -11.40
C GLY A 221 -13.05 11.11 -10.52
N LEU A 222 -13.38 10.64 -9.31
CA LEU A 222 -12.43 10.18 -8.29
C LEU A 222 -12.75 8.77 -7.74
N LEU A 223 -13.63 8.01 -8.40
CA LEU A 223 -14.05 6.68 -7.97
C LEU A 223 -12.93 5.64 -7.92
N ASN A 224 -11.95 5.75 -8.81
CA ASN A 224 -10.93 4.73 -9.03
C ASN A 224 -9.63 5.04 -8.26
N GLY A 225 -9.74 5.57 -7.04
CA GLY A 225 -8.58 5.79 -6.17
C GLY A 225 -8.07 4.49 -5.57
N TRP A 226 -6.76 4.33 -5.53
CA TRP A 226 -6.08 3.20 -4.92
C TRP A 226 -4.86 3.67 -4.12
N PHE A 227 -4.31 2.81 -3.28
CA PHE A 227 -3.13 3.15 -2.51
C PHE A 227 -1.98 2.20 -2.80
N THR A 228 -0.77 2.70 -2.65
CA THR A 228 0.45 1.91 -2.63
C THR A 228 1.26 2.25 -1.39
N SER A 229 2.07 1.28 -0.96
CA SER A 229 3.01 1.41 0.14
C SER A 229 4.12 0.38 -0.06
N ASN A 230 5.13 0.38 0.79
CA ASN A 230 6.22 -0.60 0.72
C ASN A 230 5.78 -1.98 1.27
N LEU A 231 4.91 -2.67 0.52
CA LEU A 231 4.25 -3.92 0.89
C LEU A 231 4.72 -5.14 0.08
N SER A 232 5.86 -5.06 -0.60
CA SER A 232 6.33 -6.14 -1.50
C SER A 232 6.47 -7.50 -0.81
N LEU A 233 7.09 -7.52 0.38
CA LEU A 233 7.23 -8.75 1.17
C LEU A 233 5.90 -9.25 1.73
N PHE A 234 5.03 -8.34 2.15
CA PHE A 234 3.70 -8.70 2.64
C PHE A 234 2.88 -9.41 1.57
N ASN A 235 2.87 -8.90 0.34
CA ASN A 235 2.15 -9.50 -0.76
C ASN A 235 2.65 -10.93 -1.03
N LEU A 236 3.97 -11.14 -1.03
CA LEU A 236 4.56 -12.46 -1.17
C LEU A 236 4.13 -13.40 -0.03
N GLN A 237 4.21 -12.95 1.22
CA GLN A 237 3.82 -13.75 2.39
C GLN A 237 2.33 -14.10 2.38
N ASP A 238 1.45 -13.16 2.01
CA ASP A 238 0.01 -13.35 1.95
C ASP A 238 -0.37 -14.36 0.85
N THR A 239 0.22 -14.22 -0.33
CA THR A 239 0.03 -15.14 -1.45
C THR A 239 0.52 -16.54 -1.10
N LEU A 240 1.75 -16.66 -0.59
CA LEU A 240 2.30 -17.96 -0.19
C LEU A 240 1.45 -18.65 0.89
N SER A 241 1.00 -17.91 1.90
CA SER A 241 0.17 -18.44 2.97
C SER A 241 -1.17 -18.97 2.45
N THR A 242 -1.83 -18.15 1.62
CA THR A 242 -3.16 -18.48 1.09
C THR A 242 -3.08 -19.62 0.09
N GLU A 243 -2.18 -19.55 -0.87
CA GLU A 243 -2.03 -20.58 -1.92
C GLU A 243 -1.55 -21.90 -1.35
N THR A 244 -0.63 -21.90 -0.38
CA THR A 244 -0.16 -23.13 0.26
C THR A 244 -1.31 -23.87 0.94
N MET A 245 -2.20 -23.16 1.64
CA MET A 245 -3.37 -23.79 2.26
C MET A 245 -4.34 -24.37 1.23
N VAL A 246 -4.60 -23.63 0.15
CA VAL A 246 -5.48 -24.07 -0.94
C VAL A 246 -4.89 -25.29 -1.64
N VAL A 247 -3.62 -25.24 -2.06
CA VAL A 247 -2.93 -26.35 -2.76
C VAL A 247 -2.86 -27.60 -1.87
N THR A 248 -2.56 -27.43 -0.59
CA THR A 248 -2.54 -28.53 0.37
C THR A 248 -3.92 -29.20 0.50
N GLY A 249 -4.98 -28.39 0.62
CA GLY A 249 -6.35 -28.89 0.65
C GLY A 249 -6.74 -29.68 -0.62
N PHE A 250 -6.42 -29.14 -1.80
CA PHE A 250 -6.64 -29.82 -3.07
C PHE A 250 -5.84 -31.11 -3.17
N SER A 251 -4.57 -31.12 -2.77
CA SER A 251 -3.71 -32.31 -2.80
C SER A 251 -4.27 -33.43 -1.94
N ILE A 252 -4.75 -33.12 -0.73
CA ILE A 252 -5.41 -34.10 0.16
C ILE A 252 -6.69 -34.61 -0.48
N ALA A 253 -7.52 -33.76 -1.06
CA ALA A 253 -8.77 -34.15 -1.71
C ALA A 253 -8.52 -35.08 -2.91
N ILE A 254 -7.58 -34.75 -3.78
CA ILE A 254 -7.19 -35.56 -4.95
C ILE A 254 -6.64 -36.91 -4.48
N SER A 255 -5.75 -36.92 -3.48
CA SER A 255 -5.18 -38.16 -2.93
C SER A 255 -6.27 -39.07 -2.37
N PHE A 256 -7.26 -38.53 -1.67
CA PHE A 256 -8.39 -39.25 -1.16
C PHE A 256 -9.22 -39.87 -2.30
N VAL A 257 -9.53 -39.12 -3.34
CA VAL A 257 -10.28 -39.61 -4.51
C VAL A 257 -9.54 -40.73 -5.23
N VAL A 258 -8.24 -40.59 -5.46
CA VAL A 258 -7.41 -41.64 -6.08
C VAL A 258 -7.40 -42.91 -5.23
N LEU A 259 -7.20 -42.78 -3.92
CA LEU A 259 -7.24 -43.92 -3.01
C LEU A 259 -8.62 -44.58 -2.97
N LEU A 260 -9.69 -43.82 -3.01
CA LEU A 260 -11.05 -44.30 -3.06
C LEU A 260 -11.31 -45.13 -4.34
N LEU A 261 -10.88 -44.61 -5.49
CA LEU A 261 -11.06 -45.29 -6.77
C LEU A 261 -10.22 -46.57 -6.89
N THR A 262 -9.05 -46.59 -6.28
CA THR A 262 -8.17 -47.77 -6.33
C THR A 262 -8.57 -48.86 -5.34
N THR A 263 -9.02 -48.49 -4.14
CA THR A 263 -9.34 -49.44 -3.07
C THR A 263 -10.81 -49.82 -3.03
N TRP A 264 -11.71 -49.07 -3.64
CA TRP A 264 -13.18 -49.22 -3.59
C TRP A 264 -13.72 -49.33 -2.16
N ASN A 265 -12.94 -48.87 -1.19
CA ASN A 265 -13.29 -48.95 0.23
C ASN A 265 -13.03 -47.62 0.92
N VAL A 266 -14.11 -46.92 1.29
CA VAL A 266 -14.06 -45.59 1.92
C VAL A 266 -13.28 -45.60 3.24
N ILE A 267 -13.48 -46.64 4.06
CA ILE A 267 -12.84 -46.76 5.37
C ILE A 267 -11.32 -46.90 5.21
N LEU A 268 -10.86 -47.72 4.28
CA LEU A 268 -9.44 -47.94 4.02
C LEU A 268 -8.78 -46.66 3.48
N SER A 269 -9.46 -45.95 2.56
CA SER A 269 -8.99 -44.66 2.02
C SER A 269 -8.88 -43.60 3.10
N LEU A 270 -9.84 -43.53 4.02
CA LEU A 270 -9.82 -42.61 5.14
C LEU A 270 -8.66 -42.90 6.11
N PHE A 271 -8.44 -44.16 6.44
CA PHE A 271 -7.29 -44.56 7.28
C PHE A 271 -5.95 -44.23 6.60
N ALA A 272 -5.82 -44.44 5.30
CA ALA A 272 -4.60 -44.12 4.58
C ALA A 272 -4.30 -42.60 4.61
N VAL A 273 -5.31 -41.74 4.33
CA VAL A 273 -5.14 -40.28 4.38
C VAL A 273 -4.84 -39.79 5.79
N THR A 274 -5.52 -40.34 6.81
CA THR A 274 -5.22 -39.99 8.22
C THR A 274 -3.82 -40.42 8.65
N THR A 275 -3.33 -41.56 8.18
CA THR A 275 -1.97 -42.02 8.46
C THR A 275 -0.92 -41.09 7.81
N ILE A 276 -1.13 -40.72 6.55
CA ILE A 276 -0.25 -39.77 5.84
C ILE A 276 -0.26 -38.42 6.56
N GLY A 277 -1.44 -37.88 6.87
CA GLY A 277 -1.56 -36.63 7.62
C GLY A 277 -0.90 -36.70 9.01
N GLY A 278 -1.07 -37.80 9.71
CA GLY A 278 -0.41 -38.06 10.99
C GLY A 278 1.13 -38.09 10.87
N SER A 279 1.67 -38.74 9.85
CA SER A 279 3.12 -38.74 9.62
C SER A 279 3.69 -37.35 9.32
N VAL A 280 2.99 -36.54 8.55
CA VAL A 280 3.38 -35.14 8.29
C VAL A 280 3.37 -34.32 9.59
N LEU A 281 2.31 -34.46 10.41
CA LEU A 281 2.22 -33.77 11.70
C LEU A 281 3.34 -34.16 12.66
N VAL A 282 3.68 -35.44 12.71
CA VAL A 282 4.82 -35.93 13.52
C VAL A 282 6.13 -35.38 13.01
N THR A 283 6.34 -35.34 11.70
CA THR A 283 7.55 -34.76 11.10
C THR A 283 7.68 -33.26 11.43
N VAL A 284 6.60 -32.50 11.25
CA VAL A 284 6.56 -31.10 11.62
C VAL A 284 6.81 -30.90 13.11
N GLY A 285 6.18 -31.73 13.95
CA GLY A 285 6.39 -31.70 15.40
C GLY A 285 7.84 -31.98 15.81
N LEU A 286 8.50 -32.92 15.14
CA LEU A 286 9.92 -33.21 15.36
C LEU A 286 10.82 -32.08 14.92
N LEU A 287 10.54 -31.46 13.79
CA LEU A 287 11.30 -30.29 13.32
C LEU A 287 11.20 -29.12 14.32
N VAL A 288 9.99 -28.85 14.84
CA VAL A 288 9.79 -27.83 15.88
C VAL A 288 10.52 -28.19 17.17
N LEU A 289 10.54 -29.48 17.57
CA LEU A 289 11.29 -29.92 18.75
C LEU A 289 12.81 -29.84 18.59
N LEU A 290 13.29 -29.94 17.35
CA LEU A 290 14.70 -29.76 17.01
C LEU A 290 15.09 -28.30 16.82
N GLU A 291 14.20 -27.37 17.22
CA GLU A 291 14.38 -25.91 17.06
C GLU A 291 14.56 -25.45 15.59
N TRP A 292 14.03 -26.24 14.65
CA TRP A 292 13.84 -25.75 13.30
C TRP A 292 12.59 -24.87 13.30
N GLN A 293 12.76 -23.63 13.01
CA GLN A 293 11.63 -22.74 12.77
C GLN A 293 11.19 -22.93 11.32
N LEU A 294 9.95 -23.32 11.13
CA LEU A 294 9.33 -23.56 9.83
C LEU A 294 8.62 -22.30 9.34
#